data_92e36e8d896b39e72dcfa93cdc2a604b
#
_entry.id   92e36e8d896b39e72dcfa93cdc2a604b
#
_cell.length_a   1.000
_cell.length_b   1.000
_cell.length_c   1.000
_cell.angle_alpha   90.00
_cell.angle_beta   90.00
_cell.angle_gamma   90.00
#
_symmetry.space_group_name_H-M   'P 1'
#
loop_
_entity.id
_entity.type
_entity.pdbx_description
1 polymer ?
#
loop_
_entity_poly.entity_id
_entity_poly.type
_entity_poly.pdbx_seq_one_letter_code
_entity_poly.pdbx_strand_id
1 'polypeptide(L)'
;MSATSNFRDDLQAVVDERHQANHPFIDKWAAGDIARDSITGASCEIWHWISNLLPEAFFNICAKSPQDVIDMELENLEEETDPENPHERLMIRFIEACGIKEEELQRQRGLPTTESWLEWELGAAKDQPWYAAVAGIHIASEAQEPRLFSRVLPALRETYKFSEHDLEFFWLHAEADVEHGGRAFEMLVRHCQSNAEKELAIHYAREGARMKWFFWDGINIHYEMGYPLH
;
A
#
# COMPACT_ATOMS: atom_id res chain seq x y z
N MET A 1 35.05 -10.24 -1.20
CA MET A 1 34.41 -10.15 -2.52
C MET A 1 32.94 -9.99 -2.22
N SER A 2 32.40 -8.77 -2.40
CA SER A 2 30.95 -8.52 -2.28
C SER A 2 30.26 -9.34 -3.35
N ALA A 3 29.29 -10.18 -2.97
CA ALA A 3 28.38 -10.77 -3.94
C ALA A 3 27.77 -9.59 -4.71
N THR A 4 27.87 -9.60 -6.03
CA THR A 4 27.16 -8.64 -6.88
C THR A 4 25.69 -8.88 -6.63
N SER A 5 25.03 -7.97 -5.85
CA SER A 5 23.59 -7.99 -5.71
C SER A 5 22.98 -7.86 -7.11
N ASN A 6 21.87 -8.54 -7.35
CA ASN A 6 21.15 -8.33 -8.60
C ASN A 6 20.13 -7.19 -8.42
N PHE A 7 19.64 -6.64 -9.51
CA PHE A 7 18.73 -5.48 -9.48
C PHE A 7 17.47 -5.71 -8.63
N ARG A 8 16.93 -6.93 -8.60
CA ARG A 8 15.80 -7.30 -7.73
C ARG A 8 16.17 -7.18 -6.25
N ASP A 9 17.36 -7.67 -5.88
CA ASP A 9 17.84 -7.60 -4.48
C ASP A 9 18.07 -6.14 -4.06
N ASP A 10 18.56 -5.28 -4.98
CA ASP A 10 18.75 -3.86 -4.72
C ASP A 10 17.40 -3.13 -4.48
N LEU A 11 16.36 -3.44 -5.27
CA LEU A 11 15.01 -2.93 -5.07
C LEU A 11 14.44 -3.37 -3.71
N GLN A 12 14.55 -4.65 -3.38
CA GLN A 12 14.08 -5.17 -2.10
C GLN A 12 14.82 -4.53 -0.91
N ALA A 13 16.13 -4.40 -1.02
CA ALA A 13 16.96 -3.85 0.05
C ALA A 13 16.57 -2.40 0.42
N VAL A 14 16.25 -1.55 -0.58
CA VAL A 14 15.87 -0.16 -0.29
C VAL A 14 14.47 -0.03 0.30
N VAL A 15 13.57 -0.95 -0.04
CA VAL A 15 12.25 -1.03 0.59
C VAL A 15 12.36 -1.53 2.03
N ASP A 16 13.23 -2.50 2.28
CA ASP A 16 13.46 -3.06 3.62
C ASP A 16 14.04 -2.03 4.61
N GLU A 17 14.70 -0.95 4.12
CA GLU A 17 15.15 0.16 4.96
C GLU A 17 13.99 0.83 5.73
N ARG A 18 12.79 0.82 5.15
CA ARG A 18 11.55 1.43 5.68
C ARG A 18 10.32 0.57 5.39
N HIS A 19 10.45 -0.74 5.58
CA HIS A 19 9.33 -1.66 5.36
C HIS A 19 8.19 -1.37 6.34
N GLN A 20 7.00 -1.02 5.81
CA GLN A 20 5.84 -0.60 6.61
C GLN A 20 5.46 -1.59 7.72
N ALA A 21 5.63 -2.89 7.50
CA ALA A 21 5.36 -3.91 8.51
C ALA A 21 6.27 -3.81 9.75
N ASN A 22 7.37 -3.04 9.70
CA ASN A 22 8.27 -2.77 10.83
C ASN A 22 8.00 -1.40 11.49
N HIS A 23 6.94 -0.70 11.08
CA HIS A 23 6.59 0.58 11.66
C HIS A 23 6.13 0.42 13.13
N PRO A 24 6.51 1.32 14.07
CA PRO A 24 6.13 1.20 15.49
C PRO A 24 4.62 1.10 15.75
N PHE A 25 3.77 1.76 14.92
CA PHE A 25 2.33 1.62 14.98
C PHE A 25 1.90 0.18 14.67
N ILE A 26 2.49 -0.45 13.64
CA ILE A 26 2.20 -1.82 13.25
C ILE A 26 2.67 -2.83 14.30
N ASP A 27 3.82 -2.57 14.94
CA ASP A 27 4.30 -3.40 16.06
C ASP A 27 3.28 -3.44 17.22
N LYS A 28 2.74 -2.28 17.61
CA LYS A 28 1.70 -2.18 18.64
C LYS A 28 0.39 -2.82 18.17
N TRP A 29 -0.01 -2.60 16.93
CA TRP A 29 -1.23 -3.19 16.37
C TRP A 29 -1.15 -4.72 16.38
N ALA A 30 -0.06 -5.28 15.91
CA ALA A 30 0.19 -6.72 15.90
C ALA A 30 0.25 -7.34 17.32
N ALA A 31 0.70 -6.57 18.32
CA ALA A 31 0.67 -6.96 19.72
C ALA A 31 -0.74 -6.86 20.36
N GLY A 32 -1.69 -6.20 19.71
CA GLY A 32 -3.01 -5.91 20.29
C GLY A 32 -3.01 -4.78 21.32
N ASP A 33 -2.01 -3.90 21.26
CA ASP A 33 -1.74 -2.85 22.25
C ASP A 33 -2.18 -1.45 21.80
N ILE A 34 -3.01 -1.34 20.76
CA ILE A 34 -3.58 -0.06 20.32
C ILE A 34 -5.08 0.02 20.59
N ALA A 35 -5.60 1.24 20.71
CA ALA A 35 -7.03 1.46 20.87
C ALA A 35 -7.80 1.05 19.60
N ARG A 36 -9.05 0.61 19.76
CA ARG A 36 -9.92 0.29 18.62
C ARG A 36 -10.13 1.50 17.71
N ASP A 37 -10.20 2.70 18.27
CA ASP A 37 -10.33 3.95 17.52
C ASP A 37 -9.09 4.23 16.66
N SER A 38 -7.89 3.81 17.10
CA SER A 38 -6.67 3.92 16.29
C SER A 38 -6.69 2.97 15.09
N ILE A 39 -7.28 1.76 15.24
CA ILE A 39 -7.52 0.83 14.12
C ILE A 39 -8.53 1.41 13.15
N THR A 40 -9.63 1.95 13.67
CA THR A 40 -10.67 2.58 12.85
C THR A 40 -10.09 3.73 12.03
N GLY A 41 -9.33 4.63 12.66
CA GLY A 41 -8.67 5.73 11.97
C GLY A 41 -7.69 5.26 10.90
N ALA A 42 -6.83 4.28 11.23
CA ALA A 42 -5.90 3.70 10.25
C ALA A 42 -6.62 3.11 9.03
N SER A 43 -7.77 2.46 9.25
CA SER A 43 -8.56 1.87 8.16
C SER A 43 -9.24 2.92 7.28
N CYS A 44 -9.68 4.04 7.87
CA CYS A 44 -10.18 5.19 7.10
C CYS A 44 -9.07 5.79 6.22
N GLU A 45 -7.85 5.91 6.75
CA GLU A 45 -6.71 6.43 5.98
C GLU A 45 -6.30 5.47 4.84
N ILE A 46 -6.33 4.15 5.05
CA ILE A 46 -6.12 3.14 4.00
C ILE A 46 -7.22 3.23 2.93
N TRP A 47 -8.48 3.41 3.33
CA TRP A 47 -9.59 3.58 2.39
C TRP A 47 -9.38 4.78 1.45
N HIS A 48 -8.84 5.91 1.93
CA HIS A 48 -8.52 7.05 1.09
C HIS A 48 -7.55 6.71 -0.04
N TRP A 49 -6.61 5.79 0.19
CA TRP A 49 -5.69 5.30 -0.84
C TRP A 49 -6.43 4.46 -1.89
N ILE A 50 -7.19 3.46 -1.46
CA ILE A 50 -7.92 2.55 -2.35
C ILE A 50 -8.92 3.31 -3.22
N SER A 51 -9.73 4.19 -2.61
CA SER A 51 -10.84 4.86 -3.29
C SER A 51 -10.42 5.99 -4.24
N ASN A 52 -9.29 6.66 -3.97
CA ASN A 52 -8.94 7.89 -4.67
C ASN A 52 -7.77 7.74 -5.65
N LEU A 53 -6.90 6.77 -5.44
CA LEU A 53 -5.63 6.71 -6.16
C LEU A 53 -5.54 5.59 -7.18
N LEU A 54 -5.85 4.35 -6.77
CA LEU A 54 -5.43 3.17 -7.52
C LEU A 54 -5.85 3.19 -9.00
N PRO A 55 -7.13 3.40 -9.37
CA PRO A 55 -7.50 3.37 -10.78
C PRO A 55 -6.80 4.44 -11.61
N GLU A 56 -6.66 5.67 -11.08
CA GLU A 56 -6.00 6.76 -11.80
C GLU A 56 -4.50 6.52 -11.97
N ALA A 57 -3.83 5.97 -10.95
CA ALA A 57 -2.42 5.61 -11.01
C ALA A 57 -2.16 4.53 -12.06
N PHE A 58 -2.94 3.45 -12.06
CA PHE A 58 -2.81 2.33 -13.00
C PHE A 58 -3.02 2.79 -14.45
N PHE A 59 -4.04 3.60 -14.73
CA PHE A 59 -4.23 4.16 -16.08
C PHE A 59 -3.06 5.05 -16.52
N ASN A 60 -2.49 5.85 -15.63
CA ASN A 60 -1.33 6.67 -15.95
C ASN A 60 -0.06 5.84 -16.21
N ILE A 61 0.13 4.73 -15.51
CA ILE A 61 1.20 3.77 -15.77
C ILE A 61 1.00 3.12 -17.13
N CYS A 62 -0.20 2.58 -17.41
CA CYS A 62 -0.55 1.96 -18.71
C CYS A 62 -0.25 2.88 -19.90
N ALA A 63 -0.54 4.17 -19.78
CA ALA A 63 -0.39 5.13 -20.89
C ALA A 63 1.03 5.25 -21.47
N LYS A 64 2.05 4.74 -20.77
CA LYS A 64 3.49 4.87 -21.13
C LYS A 64 4.26 3.56 -21.01
N SER A 65 3.57 2.45 -20.78
CA SER A 65 4.17 1.14 -20.51
C SER A 65 4.23 0.26 -21.77
N PRO A 66 5.15 -0.72 -21.81
CA PRO A 66 5.09 -1.82 -22.77
C PRO A 66 3.86 -2.71 -22.52
N GLN A 67 3.48 -3.51 -23.53
CA GLN A 67 2.21 -4.24 -23.52
C GLN A 67 2.06 -5.20 -22.32
N ASP A 68 3.10 -5.94 -21.94
CA ASP A 68 3.06 -6.88 -20.83
C ASP A 68 2.91 -6.19 -19.45
N VAL A 69 3.37 -4.95 -19.32
CA VAL A 69 3.10 -4.12 -18.13
C VAL A 69 1.67 -3.59 -18.15
N ILE A 70 1.16 -3.19 -19.31
CA ILE A 70 -0.27 -2.81 -19.46
C ILE A 70 -1.17 -3.98 -19.07
N ASP A 71 -0.87 -5.18 -19.55
CA ASP A 71 -1.64 -6.39 -19.24
C ASP A 71 -1.64 -6.67 -17.73
N MET A 72 -0.50 -6.51 -17.05
CA MET A 72 -0.38 -6.63 -15.59
C MET A 72 -1.24 -5.60 -14.85
N GLU A 73 -1.16 -4.32 -15.24
CA GLU A 73 -1.93 -3.25 -14.58
C GLU A 73 -3.44 -3.43 -14.78
N LEU A 74 -3.87 -3.88 -15.96
CA LEU A 74 -5.29 -4.14 -16.24
C LEU A 74 -5.81 -5.33 -15.43
N GLU A 75 -4.99 -6.36 -15.23
CA GLU A 75 -5.34 -7.51 -14.39
C GLU A 75 -5.49 -7.07 -12.92
N ASN A 76 -4.55 -6.28 -12.39
CA ASN A 76 -4.66 -5.71 -11.06
C ASN A 76 -5.92 -4.83 -10.92
N LEU A 77 -6.20 -3.99 -11.92
CA LEU A 77 -7.38 -3.13 -11.91
C LEU A 77 -8.69 -3.94 -11.95
N GLU A 78 -8.73 -5.05 -12.72
CA GLU A 78 -9.89 -5.94 -12.77
C GLU A 78 -10.15 -6.57 -11.39
N GLU A 79 -9.11 -6.99 -10.68
CA GLU A 79 -9.21 -7.55 -9.32
C GLU A 79 -9.68 -6.49 -8.31
N GLU A 80 -9.10 -5.27 -8.34
CA GLU A 80 -9.49 -4.17 -7.44
C GLU A 80 -10.93 -3.70 -7.63
N THR A 81 -11.43 -3.77 -8.87
CA THR A 81 -12.75 -3.22 -9.25
C THR A 81 -13.79 -4.30 -9.60
N ASP A 82 -13.55 -5.57 -9.25
CA ASP A 82 -14.47 -6.67 -9.49
C ASP A 82 -15.89 -6.30 -9.02
N PRO A 83 -16.90 -6.27 -9.92
CA PRO A 83 -18.26 -5.88 -9.57
C PRO A 83 -18.90 -6.75 -8.47
N GLU A 84 -18.45 -7.99 -8.32
CA GLU A 84 -18.99 -8.91 -7.31
C GLU A 84 -18.31 -8.71 -5.94
N ASN A 85 -17.04 -8.30 -5.92
CA ASN A 85 -16.27 -8.16 -4.68
C ASN A 85 -15.19 -7.06 -4.75
N PRO A 86 -15.54 -5.79 -5.02
CA PRO A 86 -14.54 -4.74 -5.14
C PRO A 86 -13.81 -4.51 -3.82
N HIS A 87 -12.48 -4.39 -3.85
CA HIS A 87 -11.65 -4.27 -2.64
C HIS A 87 -12.02 -3.05 -1.79
N GLU A 88 -12.44 -1.95 -2.42
CA GLU A 88 -12.98 -0.79 -1.70
C GLU A 88 -14.16 -1.17 -0.79
N ARG A 89 -15.09 -2.02 -1.27
CA ARG A 89 -16.26 -2.46 -0.49
C ARG A 89 -15.87 -3.34 0.69
N LEU A 90 -14.81 -4.13 0.55
CA LEU A 90 -14.28 -4.93 1.66
C LEU A 90 -13.75 -4.04 2.78
N MET A 91 -13.02 -2.97 2.43
CA MET A 91 -12.52 -2.00 3.42
C MET A 91 -13.66 -1.21 4.06
N ILE A 92 -14.65 -0.73 3.29
CA ILE A 92 -15.83 -0.04 3.82
C ILE A 92 -16.54 -0.95 4.84
N ARG A 93 -16.75 -2.21 4.52
CA ARG A 93 -17.39 -3.18 5.44
C ARG A 93 -16.63 -3.31 6.77
N PHE A 94 -15.31 -3.37 6.73
CA PHE A 94 -14.50 -3.38 7.95
C PHE A 94 -14.65 -2.08 8.76
N ILE A 95 -14.65 -0.93 8.10
CA ILE A 95 -14.84 0.38 8.73
C ILE A 95 -16.24 0.48 9.37
N GLU A 96 -17.28 -0.06 8.71
CA GLU A 96 -18.63 -0.15 9.28
C GLU A 96 -18.68 -1.07 10.51
N ALA A 97 -17.94 -2.18 10.51
CA ALA A 97 -17.78 -3.04 11.69
C ALA A 97 -17.03 -2.34 12.84
N CYS A 98 -16.24 -1.32 12.52
CA CYS A 98 -15.65 -0.41 13.51
C CYS A 98 -16.61 0.68 14.01
N GLY A 99 -17.77 0.86 13.37
CA GLY A 99 -18.81 1.79 13.78
C GLY A 99 -18.92 3.09 13.00
N ILE A 100 -18.14 3.29 11.95
CA ILE A 100 -18.21 4.44 11.04
C ILE A 100 -19.06 4.06 9.83
N LYS A 101 -20.07 4.85 9.52
CA LYS A 101 -20.93 4.64 8.35
C LYS A 101 -20.27 5.16 7.08
N GLU A 102 -20.58 4.53 5.95
CA GLU A 102 -20.05 4.93 4.64
C GLU A 102 -20.28 6.43 4.34
N GLU A 103 -21.48 6.97 4.65
CA GLU A 103 -21.74 8.40 4.39
C GLU A 103 -20.92 9.33 5.29
N GLU A 104 -20.47 8.85 6.45
CA GLU A 104 -19.57 9.59 7.33
C GLU A 104 -18.14 9.50 6.81
N LEU A 105 -17.70 8.32 6.43
CA LEU A 105 -16.39 8.07 5.81
C LEU A 105 -16.17 8.95 4.58
N GLN A 106 -17.14 9.01 3.66
CA GLN A 106 -17.07 9.82 2.44
C GLN A 106 -16.95 11.34 2.68
N ARG A 107 -17.23 11.83 3.89
CA ARG A 107 -17.09 13.26 4.26
C ARG A 107 -15.77 13.54 4.96
N GLN A 108 -15.06 12.52 5.37
CA GLN A 108 -13.76 12.69 6.03
C GLN A 108 -12.70 13.06 4.99
N ARG A 109 -11.76 13.87 5.41
CA ARG A 109 -10.52 14.11 4.66
C ARG A 109 -9.43 13.24 5.24
N GLY A 110 -8.54 12.77 4.40
CA GLY A 110 -7.33 12.12 4.84
C GLY A 110 -6.45 13.05 5.68
N LEU A 111 -5.62 12.48 6.53
CA LEU A 111 -4.59 13.23 7.23
C LEU A 111 -3.66 13.93 6.22
N PRO A 112 -3.02 15.05 6.56
CA PRO A 112 -2.05 15.70 5.67
C PRO A 112 -0.94 14.78 5.17
N THR A 113 -0.55 13.79 5.98
CA THR A 113 0.44 12.77 5.60
C THR A 113 -0.12 11.79 4.58
N THR A 114 -1.38 11.42 4.69
CA THR A 114 -2.11 10.60 3.71
C THR A 114 -2.24 11.35 2.40
N GLU A 115 -2.77 12.58 2.42
CA GLU A 115 -2.92 13.41 1.22
C GLU A 115 -1.56 13.62 0.51
N SER A 116 -0.49 13.89 1.27
CA SER A 116 0.86 14.08 0.70
C SER A 116 1.41 12.80 0.05
N TRP A 117 1.16 11.64 0.65
CA TRP A 117 1.55 10.36 0.07
C TRP A 117 0.77 10.07 -1.22
N LEU A 118 -0.55 10.27 -1.22
CA LEU A 118 -1.40 10.10 -2.41
C LEU A 118 -0.98 11.02 -3.56
N GLU A 119 -0.72 12.30 -3.27
CA GLU A 119 -0.22 13.26 -4.26
C GLU A 119 1.14 12.84 -4.83
N TRP A 120 2.02 12.31 -3.99
CA TRP A 120 3.34 11.83 -4.42
C TRP A 120 3.22 10.61 -5.37
N GLU A 121 2.40 9.60 -5.02
CA GLU A 121 2.20 8.42 -5.86
C GLU A 121 1.56 8.79 -7.20
N LEU A 122 0.53 9.63 -7.17
CA LEU A 122 -0.12 10.11 -8.39
C LEU A 122 0.82 10.95 -9.26
N GLY A 123 1.66 11.77 -8.65
CA GLY A 123 2.72 12.52 -9.34
C GLY A 123 3.74 11.57 -9.97
N ALA A 124 4.16 10.52 -9.28
CA ALA A 124 5.03 9.48 -9.83
C ALA A 124 4.36 8.77 -11.01
N ALA A 125 3.10 8.38 -10.87
CA ALA A 125 2.33 7.74 -11.94
C ALA A 125 2.15 8.64 -13.17
N LYS A 126 1.93 9.95 -13.00
CA LYS A 126 1.70 10.91 -14.10
C LYS A 126 3.00 11.34 -14.79
N ASP A 127 4.00 11.70 -14.02
CA ASP A 127 5.13 12.51 -14.50
C ASP A 127 6.41 11.69 -14.74
N GLN A 128 6.52 10.48 -14.15
CA GLN A 128 7.71 9.66 -14.27
C GLN A 128 7.58 8.56 -15.34
N PRO A 129 8.69 8.01 -15.82
CA PRO A 129 8.66 6.79 -16.62
C PRO A 129 7.94 5.67 -15.84
N TRP A 130 7.24 4.80 -16.58
CA TRP A 130 6.44 3.73 -15.99
C TRP A 130 7.20 2.87 -14.96
N TYR A 131 8.48 2.55 -15.22
CA TYR A 131 9.28 1.73 -14.32
C TYR A 131 9.60 2.42 -12.99
N ALA A 132 9.71 3.74 -12.98
CA ALA A 132 9.85 4.51 -11.75
C ALA A 132 8.52 4.52 -10.97
N ALA A 133 7.38 4.68 -11.66
CA ALA A 133 6.06 4.63 -11.06
C ALA A 133 5.76 3.24 -10.47
N VAL A 134 5.98 2.16 -11.23
CA VAL A 134 5.82 0.77 -10.75
C VAL A 134 6.71 0.50 -9.53
N ALA A 135 7.96 0.97 -9.53
CA ALA A 135 8.85 0.82 -8.39
C ALA A 135 8.36 1.59 -7.14
N GLY A 136 7.84 2.79 -7.34
CA GLY A 136 7.37 3.66 -6.25
C GLY A 136 6.01 3.27 -5.69
N ILE A 137 5.14 2.66 -6.47
CA ILE A 137 3.78 2.28 -6.09
C ILE A 137 3.72 0.79 -5.76
N HIS A 138 3.93 -0.11 -6.74
CA HIS A 138 3.76 -1.55 -6.50
C HIS A 138 4.84 -2.13 -5.59
N ILE A 139 6.13 -1.84 -5.84
CA ILE A 139 7.21 -2.39 -5.00
C ILE A 139 7.23 -1.73 -3.62
N ALA A 140 7.03 -0.42 -3.57
CA ALA A 140 7.16 0.33 -2.33
C ALA A 140 5.92 0.35 -1.44
N SER A 141 4.74 0.02 -1.96
CA SER A 141 3.48 -0.02 -1.21
C SER A 141 2.87 -1.42 -1.21
N GLU A 142 2.36 -1.90 -2.32
CA GLU A 142 1.59 -3.16 -2.41
C GLU A 142 2.42 -4.39 -2.03
N ALA A 143 3.63 -4.55 -2.58
CA ALA A 143 4.49 -5.70 -2.27
C ALA A 143 4.86 -5.84 -0.78
N GLN A 144 4.60 -4.83 0.04
CA GLN A 144 4.81 -4.88 1.48
C GLN A 144 3.57 -5.34 2.27
N GLU A 145 2.38 -5.32 1.66
CA GLU A 145 1.10 -5.57 2.33
C GLU A 145 0.92 -6.99 2.86
N PRO A 146 1.33 -8.05 2.14
CA PRO A 146 1.24 -9.41 2.65
C PRO A 146 1.88 -9.58 4.02
N ARG A 147 3.08 -9.03 4.20
CA ARG A 147 3.78 -9.09 5.48
C ARG A 147 3.12 -8.23 6.55
N LEU A 148 2.60 -7.06 6.19
CA LEU A 148 1.89 -6.19 7.13
C LEU A 148 0.61 -6.87 7.61
N PHE A 149 -0.27 -7.29 6.69
CA PHE A 149 -1.56 -7.86 7.05
C PHE A 149 -1.43 -9.21 7.76
N SER A 150 -0.48 -10.06 7.37
CA SER A 150 -0.18 -11.29 8.11
C SER A 150 0.22 -11.03 9.57
N ARG A 151 0.84 -9.88 9.86
CA ARG A 151 1.22 -9.50 11.24
C ARG A 151 0.04 -9.02 12.08
N VAL A 152 -0.87 -8.24 11.50
CA VAL A 152 -1.98 -7.64 12.27
C VAL A 152 -3.22 -8.54 12.37
N LEU A 153 -3.43 -9.45 11.43
CA LEU A 153 -4.58 -10.37 11.40
C LEU A 153 -4.80 -11.16 12.70
N PRO A 154 -3.78 -11.75 13.35
CA PRO A 154 -3.98 -12.45 14.62
C PRO A 154 -4.56 -11.56 15.71
N ALA A 155 -4.09 -10.31 15.83
CA ALA A 155 -4.62 -9.37 16.80
C ALA A 155 -6.07 -8.97 16.48
N LEU A 156 -6.40 -8.72 15.20
CA LEU A 156 -7.76 -8.42 14.76
C LEU A 156 -8.74 -9.54 15.12
N ARG A 157 -8.33 -10.80 14.97
CA ARG A 157 -9.12 -11.99 15.32
C ARG A 157 -9.22 -12.22 16.82
N GLU A 158 -8.06 -12.26 17.49
CA GLU A 158 -7.97 -12.78 18.85
C GLU A 158 -8.17 -11.70 19.91
N THR A 159 -7.69 -10.50 19.69
CA THR A 159 -7.79 -9.38 20.65
C THR A 159 -9.03 -8.55 20.39
N TYR A 160 -9.21 -8.11 19.14
CA TYR A 160 -10.30 -7.19 18.78
C TYR A 160 -11.59 -7.89 18.39
N LYS A 161 -11.58 -9.22 18.16
CA LYS A 161 -12.77 -10.07 17.95
C LYS A 161 -13.61 -9.69 16.73
N PHE A 162 -12.99 -9.22 15.66
CA PHE A 162 -13.67 -9.05 14.38
C PHE A 162 -14.01 -10.41 13.76
N SER A 163 -15.12 -10.47 13.01
CA SER A 163 -15.49 -11.69 12.29
C SER A 163 -14.64 -11.90 11.04
N GLU A 164 -14.52 -13.15 10.55
CA GLU A 164 -13.81 -13.44 9.30
C GLU A 164 -14.44 -12.71 8.11
N HIS A 165 -15.75 -12.48 8.13
CA HIS A 165 -16.44 -11.69 7.11
C HIS A 165 -15.97 -10.22 7.10
N ASP A 166 -15.79 -9.61 8.28
CA ASP A 166 -15.31 -8.24 8.38
C ASP A 166 -13.83 -8.12 8.02
N LEU A 167 -13.06 -9.20 8.19
CA LEU A 167 -11.62 -9.26 7.96
C LEU A 167 -11.23 -9.63 6.52
N GLU A 168 -12.20 -9.77 5.62
CA GLU A 168 -11.94 -10.26 4.25
C GLU A 168 -10.90 -9.42 3.52
N PHE A 169 -10.92 -8.10 3.61
CA PHE A 169 -9.89 -7.24 3.04
C PHE A 169 -8.48 -7.65 3.47
N PHE A 170 -8.28 -7.86 4.76
CA PHE A 170 -6.94 -8.11 5.33
C PHE A 170 -6.39 -9.49 4.96
N TRP A 171 -7.23 -10.54 4.98
CA TRP A 171 -6.72 -11.87 4.64
C TRP A 171 -6.57 -12.05 3.12
N LEU A 172 -7.42 -11.40 2.31
CA LEU A 172 -7.29 -11.39 0.86
C LEU A 172 -5.93 -10.81 0.44
N HIS A 173 -5.60 -9.60 0.92
CA HIS A 173 -4.32 -8.94 0.59
C HIS A 173 -3.11 -9.61 1.27
N ALA A 174 -3.29 -10.33 2.36
CA ALA A 174 -2.22 -11.15 2.92
C ALA A 174 -1.81 -12.31 1.99
N GLU A 175 -2.71 -12.79 1.13
CA GLU A 175 -2.49 -13.92 0.22
C GLU A 175 -2.25 -13.46 -1.23
N ALA A 176 -3.09 -12.59 -1.79
CA ALA A 176 -3.05 -12.18 -3.20
C ALA A 176 -1.84 -11.31 -3.56
N ASP A 177 -1.45 -10.37 -2.71
CA ASP A 177 -0.37 -9.42 -3.02
C ASP A 177 1.03 -10.04 -3.10
N VAL A 178 1.19 -11.29 -2.69
CA VAL A 178 2.42 -12.05 -2.95
C VAL A 178 2.66 -12.22 -4.46
N GLU A 179 1.60 -12.44 -5.24
CA GLU A 179 1.68 -12.57 -6.69
C GLU A 179 1.83 -11.21 -7.38
N HIS A 180 1.07 -10.19 -6.95
CA HIS A 180 1.13 -8.82 -7.50
C HIS A 180 2.54 -8.22 -7.36
N GLY A 181 3.09 -8.22 -6.15
CA GLY A 181 4.45 -7.77 -5.92
C GLY A 181 5.48 -8.56 -6.72
N GLY A 182 5.30 -9.88 -6.84
CA GLY A 182 6.16 -10.75 -7.64
C GLY A 182 6.19 -10.34 -9.12
N ARG A 183 5.02 -10.09 -9.73
CA ARG A 183 4.87 -9.64 -11.13
C ARG A 183 5.53 -8.28 -11.37
N ALA A 184 5.33 -7.31 -10.49
CA ALA A 184 5.95 -6.00 -10.60
C ALA A 184 7.48 -6.07 -10.59
N PHE A 185 8.09 -6.89 -9.71
CA PHE A 185 9.53 -7.15 -9.73
C PHE A 185 10.00 -7.77 -11.05
N GLU A 186 9.26 -8.72 -11.61
CA GLU A 186 9.60 -9.37 -12.88
C GLU A 186 9.58 -8.38 -14.03
N MET A 187 8.58 -7.49 -14.10
CA MET A 187 8.49 -6.45 -15.13
C MET A 187 9.68 -5.50 -15.06
N LEU A 188 10.04 -5.03 -13.85
CA LEU A 188 11.20 -4.16 -13.68
C LEU A 188 12.51 -4.85 -14.08
N VAL A 189 12.73 -6.09 -13.66
CA VAL A 189 13.93 -6.86 -14.01
C VAL A 189 14.03 -7.13 -15.52
N ARG A 190 12.89 -7.39 -16.17
CA ARG A 190 12.82 -7.64 -17.61
C ARG A 190 13.14 -6.41 -18.44
N HIS A 191 12.62 -5.26 -18.06
CA HIS A 191 12.62 -4.07 -18.90
C HIS A 191 13.70 -3.04 -18.54
N CYS A 192 14.11 -2.90 -17.29
CA CYS A 192 15.17 -1.98 -16.90
C CYS A 192 16.54 -2.56 -17.26
N GLN A 193 17.06 -2.22 -18.43
CA GLN A 193 18.31 -2.78 -18.93
C GLN A 193 19.51 -1.86 -18.70
N SER A 194 19.33 -0.54 -18.73
CA SER A 194 20.39 0.42 -18.48
C SER A 194 20.57 0.71 -16.98
N ASN A 195 21.78 1.12 -16.58
CA ASN A 195 22.04 1.54 -15.20
C ASN A 195 21.18 2.73 -14.79
N ALA A 196 20.93 3.68 -15.71
CA ALA A 196 20.12 4.84 -15.41
C ALA A 196 18.66 4.47 -15.09
N GLU A 197 18.06 3.50 -15.81
CA GLU A 197 16.72 2.99 -15.51
C GLU A 197 16.67 2.28 -14.15
N LYS A 198 17.66 1.42 -13.87
CA LYS A 198 17.77 0.71 -12.59
C LYS A 198 17.94 1.66 -11.41
N GLU A 199 18.83 2.64 -11.53
CA GLU A 199 19.07 3.66 -10.51
C GLU A 199 17.80 4.48 -10.23
N LEU A 200 17.06 4.87 -11.29
CA LEU A 200 15.80 5.61 -11.13
C LEU A 200 14.71 4.76 -10.48
N ALA A 201 14.56 3.50 -10.87
CA ALA A 201 13.61 2.58 -10.23
C ALA A 201 13.95 2.36 -8.74
N ILE A 202 15.22 2.12 -8.39
CA ILE A 202 15.69 2.00 -7.01
C ILE A 202 15.42 3.29 -6.21
N HIS A 203 15.65 4.45 -6.83
CA HIS A 203 15.35 5.74 -6.20
C HIS A 203 13.87 5.85 -5.86
N TYR A 204 12.96 5.56 -6.81
CA TYR A 204 11.52 5.65 -6.57
C TYR A 204 11.00 4.58 -5.61
N ALA A 205 11.54 3.36 -5.63
CA ALA A 205 11.23 2.34 -4.62
C ALA A 205 11.59 2.82 -3.20
N ARG A 206 12.76 3.44 -3.03
CA ARG A 206 13.17 4.00 -1.74
C ARG A 206 12.27 5.15 -1.29
N GLU A 207 11.99 6.11 -2.19
CA GLU A 207 11.16 7.27 -1.86
C GLU A 207 9.71 6.85 -1.60
N GLY A 208 9.14 5.91 -2.36
CA GLY A 208 7.81 5.35 -2.10
C GLY A 208 7.72 4.70 -0.72
N ALA A 209 8.71 3.86 -0.36
CA ALA A 209 8.75 3.25 0.98
C ALA A 209 8.87 4.30 2.11
N ARG A 210 9.60 5.41 1.86
CA ARG A 210 9.67 6.54 2.81
C ARG A 210 8.34 7.27 2.93
N MET A 211 7.63 7.49 1.82
CA MET A 211 6.32 8.12 1.82
C MET A 211 5.25 7.23 2.48
N LYS A 212 5.29 5.91 2.24
CA LYS A 212 4.42 4.95 2.95
C LYS A 212 4.73 4.92 4.46
N TRP A 213 5.99 5.04 4.85
CA TRP A 213 6.36 5.17 6.26
C TRP A 213 5.83 6.47 6.88
N PHE A 214 5.93 7.59 6.15
CA PHE A 214 5.40 8.88 6.57
C PHE A 214 3.87 8.87 6.72
N PHE A 215 3.17 8.15 5.87
CA PHE A 215 1.75 7.87 6.04
C PHE A 215 1.46 7.22 7.40
N TRP A 216 2.21 6.18 7.78
CA TRP A 216 2.07 5.52 9.08
C TRP A 216 2.50 6.41 10.25
N ASP A 217 3.50 7.27 10.08
CA ASP A 217 3.87 8.29 11.08
C ASP A 217 2.70 9.20 11.42
N GLY A 218 1.95 9.69 10.39
CA GLY A 218 0.77 10.51 10.59
C GLY A 218 -0.32 9.80 11.37
N ILE A 219 -0.63 8.56 11.02
CA ILE A 219 -1.60 7.72 11.72
C ILE A 219 -1.18 7.53 13.19
N ASN A 220 0.07 7.19 13.44
CA ASN A 220 0.58 7.01 14.79
C ASN A 220 0.51 8.29 15.63
N ILE A 221 0.89 9.43 15.06
CA ILE A 221 0.86 10.72 15.75
C ILE A 221 -0.58 11.13 16.06
N HIS A 222 -1.48 11.03 15.09
CA HIS A 222 -2.85 11.51 15.23
C HIS A 222 -3.70 10.59 16.10
N TYR A 223 -3.80 9.32 15.75
CA TYR A 223 -4.74 8.40 16.39
C TYR A 223 -4.17 7.72 17.64
N GLU A 224 -2.89 7.39 17.67
CA GLU A 224 -2.32 6.63 18.79
C GLU A 224 -1.70 7.56 19.83
N MET A 225 -0.99 8.62 19.42
CA MET A 225 -0.37 9.56 20.36
C MET A 225 -1.31 10.72 20.75
N GLY A 226 -2.43 10.91 20.03
CA GLY A 226 -3.44 11.92 20.31
C GLY A 226 -3.04 13.36 19.96
N TYR A 227 -2.08 13.56 19.06
CA TYR A 227 -1.71 14.88 18.53
C TYR A 227 -2.48 15.18 17.24
N PRO A 228 -3.46 16.12 17.24
CA PRO A 228 -4.24 16.42 16.05
C PRO A 228 -3.37 16.99 14.93
N LEU A 229 -3.55 16.47 13.70
CA LEU A 229 -2.85 16.90 12.49
C LEU A 229 -3.73 17.73 11.54
N HIS A 230 -4.94 18.10 11.97
CA HIS A 230 -5.88 18.95 11.22
C HIS A 230 -5.75 20.41 11.62
#